data_77e374dba632aa30ef46beb17fde1154
#
_entry.id   77e374dba632aa30ef46beb17fde1154
#
_cell.length_a   1.000
_cell.length_b   1.000
_cell.length_c   1.000
_cell.angle_alpha   90.00
_cell.angle_beta   90.00
_cell.angle_gamma   90.00
#
_symmetry.space_group_name_H-M   'P 1'
#
loop_
_entity.id
_entity.type
_entity.pdbx_description
1 polymer ?
#
loop_
_entity_poly.entity_id
_entity_poly.type
_entity_poly.pdbx_seq_one_letter_code
_entity_poly.pdbx_strand_id
1 'polypeptide(L)'
;MAKVPHARQQFLNERLTAKTGRGGFAWHNRQRFGGSMAFLVQQRHGRHKHRGHNPLAAPLIAFAAAVIVAALYVAYVLWPRWPEKPVPLNAPSLPIVVSGVNFNIEPAAIREAIERRPGRQERVDLAYLWPSLKPPDPATKASVGTPVDPNKRLFVTIASGDTTLPIAERVREIYPRYLVPEPSAGPDGLTLRGFRDGTPYQDEDLVFEQQAPEHFLARCSRKGVANSGICLLERRIGNADLTFRFPRDWLKDWKRVAAGIDKLLARLHPGS
;
A
#
# COMPACT_ATOMS: atom_id res chain seq x y z
N MET A 1 18.78 25.19 30.47
CA MET A 1 17.83 24.76 31.52
C MET A 1 16.45 25.32 31.19
N ALA A 2 15.57 24.53 30.63
CA ALA A 2 14.15 24.79 30.60
C ALA A 2 13.43 23.42 30.36
N LYS A 3 12.68 23.02 31.36
CA LYS A 3 11.92 21.77 31.49
C LYS A 3 10.70 21.77 30.56
N VAL A 4 10.50 20.71 29.75
CA VAL A 4 9.26 20.44 29.04
C VAL A 4 8.36 19.60 29.95
N PRO A 5 7.07 19.91 30.11
CA PRO A 5 6.17 19.14 30.96
C PRO A 5 5.58 17.94 30.23
N HIS A 6 5.66 16.76 30.86
CA HIS A 6 4.87 15.57 30.60
C HIS A 6 3.39 15.83 30.97
N ALA A 7 2.52 15.83 29.96
CA ALA A 7 1.07 15.71 30.19
C ALA A 7 0.41 15.19 28.91
N ARG A 8 0.11 13.89 28.86
CA ARG A 8 -1.02 13.26 28.17
C ARG A 8 -0.87 11.74 28.04
N GLN A 9 -0.87 11.09 29.19
CA GLN A 9 -1.18 9.66 29.28
C GLN A 9 -2.06 9.41 30.49
N GLN A 10 -3.29 9.90 30.47
CA GLN A 10 -4.32 9.57 31.45
C GLN A 10 -5.69 9.81 30.82
N PHE A 11 -6.14 8.92 29.96
CA PHE A 11 -7.56 8.80 29.57
C PHE A 11 -7.79 7.49 28.83
N LEU A 12 -7.59 6.36 29.51
CA LEU A 12 -8.10 5.05 29.04
C LEU A 12 -7.98 4.02 30.17
N ASN A 13 -8.57 4.30 31.33
CA ASN A 13 -8.73 3.26 32.35
C ASN A 13 -9.85 3.60 33.35
N GLU A 14 -11.06 3.85 32.86
CA GLU A 14 -12.24 3.90 33.70
C GLU A 14 -13.44 3.49 32.84
N ARG A 15 -13.76 2.23 32.88
CA ARG A 15 -15.11 1.65 32.70
C ARG A 15 -15.06 0.13 32.65
N LEU A 16 -14.85 -0.50 33.80
CA LEU A 16 -15.27 -1.88 34.04
C LEU A 16 -15.23 -2.15 35.56
N THR A 17 -16.15 -1.57 36.29
CA THR A 17 -16.60 -2.13 37.58
C THR A 17 -18.01 -1.67 37.87
N ALA A 18 -18.81 -2.59 38.31
CA ALA A 18 -20.12 -2.51 38.93
C ALA A 18 -21.30 -2.95 38.04
N LYS A 19 -21.77 -4.20 38.21
CA LYS A 19 -23.00 -4.35 39.01
C LYS A 19 -23.34 -5.81 39.22
N THR A 20 -22.93 -6.36 40.36
CA THR A 20 -23.56 -7.54 41.00
C THR A 20 -24.90 -7.06 41.63
N GLY A 21 -25.96 -7.65 41.19
CA GLY A 21 -27.29 -7.48 41.77
C GLY A 21 -27.91 -8.82 42.09
N ARG A 22 -27.83 -9.22 43.38
CA ARG A 22 -28.61 -10.30 43.99
C ARG A 22 -30.09 -9.94 43.93
N GLY A 23 -30.94 -10.90 43.60
CA GLY A 23 -32.37 -10.84 43.77
C GLY A 23 -32.93 -12.25 43.91
N GLY A 24 -32.91 -12.76 45.12
CA GLY A 24 -33.60 -13.98 45.49
C GLY A 24 -35.12 -13.68 45.69
N PHE A 25 -35.95 -14.59 45.27
CA PHE A 25 -37.32 -14.71 45.76
C PHE A 25 -37.65 -16.20 45.96
N ALA A 26 -37.96 -16.50 47.20
CA ALA A 26 -38.46 -17.77 47.70
C ALA A 26 -40.00 -17.72 47.78
N TRP A 27 -40.57 -18.89 48.05
CA TRP A 27 -41.90 -19.21 48.50
C TRP A 27 -42.93 -19.38 47.36
N HIS A 28 -43.75 -20.43 47.28
CA HIS A 28 -44.61 -21.05 48.31
C HIS A 28 -45.03 -22.46 47.89
N ASN A 29 -45.00 -23.30 48.88
CA ASN A 29 -45.62 -24.60 49.07
C ASN A 29 -47.15 -24.50 49.10
N ARG A 30 -47.86 -25.39 48.47
CA ARG A 30 -49.14 -25.88 49.01
C ARG A 30 -49.53 -27.24 48.46
N GLN A 31 -49.81 -28.09 49.43
CA GLN A 31 -50.28 -29.45 49.40
C GLN A 31 -51.73 -29.59 48.94
N ARG A 32 -52.04 -30.81 48.50
CA ARG A 32 -53.10 -31.74 48.99
C ARG A 32 -54.18 -32.18 48.02
N PHE A 33 -54.46 -33.50 48.22
CA PHE A 33 -55.65 -34.34 47.95
C PHE A 33 -55.73 -34.90 46.54
N GLY A 34 -55.66 -36.24 46.32
CA GLY A 34 -56.36 -37.32 46.97
C GLY A 34 -57.27 -37.95 45.92
N GLY A 35 -57.03 -39.21 45.54
CA GLY A 35 -57.93 -39.91 44.65
C GLY A 35 -57.31 -41.22 44.11
N SER A 36 -57.44 -42.29 44.83
CA SER A 36 -57.15 -43.64 44.35
C SER A 36 -58.12 -44.10 43.27
N MET A 37 -57.59 -44.55 42.12
CA MET A 37 -58.23 -45.59 41.32
C MET A 37 -57.17 -46.42 40.66
N ALA A 38 -57.06 -47.66 41.11
CA ALA A 38 -56.22 -48.69 40.54
C ALA A 38 -56.79 -49.18 39.23
N PHE A 39 -56.04 -48.95 38.16
CA PHE A 39 -56.19 -49.70 36.89
C PHE A 39 -54.90 -50.46 36.63
N LEU A 40 -55.03 -51.79 36.74
CA LEU A 40 -54.03 -52.78 36.32
C LEU A 40 -53.86 -52.63 34.81
N VAL A 41 -52.80 -51.95 34.36
CA VAL A 41 -52.36 -52.01 33.01
C VAL A 41 -51.03 -52.76 32.95
N GLN A 42 -51.10 -53.90 32.33
CA GLN A 42 -50.08 -54.90 32.09
C GLN A 42 -48.89 -54.21 31.34
N GLN A 43 -47.80 -53.96 32.06
CA GLN A 43 -46.56 -53.47 31.47
C GLN A 43 -45.92 -54.53 30.57
N ARG A 44 -46.08 -54.36 29.26
CA ARG A 44 -45.16 -54.95 28.30
C ARG A 44 -43.84 -54.26 28.45
N HIS A 45 -42.85 -54.95 29.00
CA HIS A 45 -41.44 -54.56 29.04
C HIS A 45 -40.87 -54.56 27.61
N GLY A 46 -41.10 -53.49 26.88
CA GLY A 46 -40.31 -53.14 25.71
C GLY A 46 -38.93 -52.70 26.22
N ARG A 47 -37.91 -53.54 26.06
CA ARG A 47 -36.52 -53.12 26.22
C ARG A 47 -36.18 -52.06 25.18
N HIS A 48 -36.52 -50.82 25.46
CA HIS A 48 -35.92 -49.71 24.75
C HIS A 48 -34.44 -49.64 25.15
N LYS A 49 -33.54 -50.07 24.26
CA LYS A 49 -32.15 -49.72 24.31
C LYS A 49 -32.06 -48.20 24.32
N HIS A 50 -32.03 -47.57 25.48
CA HIS A 50 -31.60 -46.19 25.62
C HIS A 50 -30.15 -46.14 25.11
N ARG A 51 -30.00 -45.74 23.82
CA ARG A 51 -28.76 -45.20 23.33
C ARG A 51 -28.51 -43.96 24.16
N GLY A 52 -27.64 -44.07 25.18
CA GLY A 52 -27.25 -42.93 25.99
C GLY A 52 -26.66 -41.85 25.10
N HIS A 53 -27.48 -40.92 24.71
CA HIS A 53 -27.02 -39.68 24.09
C HIS A 53 -26.38 -38.88 25.22
N ASN A 54 -25.04 -38.87 25.26
CA ASN A 54 -24.32 -37.97 26.15
C ASN A 54 -24.78 -36.53 25.78
N PRO A 55 -25.47 -35.82 26.69
CA PRO A 55 -26.00 -34.48 26.39
C PRO A 55 -24.92 -33.47 26.04
N LEU A 56 -23.64 -33.76 26.35
CA LEU A 56 -22.49 -32.96 26.01
C LEU A 56 -21.91 -33.27 24.61
N ALA A 57 -22.36 -34.35 23.95
CA ALA A 57 -21.83 -34.73 22.65
C ALA A 57 -22.24 -33.71 21.54
N ALA A 58 -23.47 -33.26 21.60
CA ALA A 58 -23.99 -32.27 20.58
C ALA A 58 -23.22 -30.93 20.63
N PRO A 59 -23.02 -30.27 21.79
CA PRO A 59 -22.25 -29.03 21.84
C PRO A 59 -20.78 -29.20 21.49
N LEU A 60 -20.17 -30.35 21.86
CA LEU A 60 -18.77 -30.66 21.50
C LEU A 60 -18.61 -30.84 19.99
N ILE A 61 -19.54 -31.51 19.32
CA ILE A 61 -19.53 -31.66 17.84
C ILE A 61 -19.73 -30.32 17.18
N ALA A 62 -20.66 -29.49 17.66
CA ALA A 62 -20.87 -28.16 17.13
C ALA A 62 -19.63 -27.26 17.27
N PHE A 63 -18.97 -27.32 18.43
CA PHE A 63 -17.72 -26.59 18.67
C PHE A 63 -16.60 -27.07 17.74
N ALA A 64 -16.41 -28.39 17.62
CA ALA A 64 -15.40 -28.96 16.73
C ALA A 64 -15.65 -28.56 15.24
N ALA A 65 -16.91 -28.59 14.81
CA ALA A 65 -17.28 -28.14 13.47
C ALA A 65 -16.97 -26.65 13.26
N ALA A 66 -17.26 -25.78 14.22
CA ALA A 66 -16.94 -24.35 14.16
C ALA A 66 -15.43 -24.12 14.08
N VAL A 67 -14.62 -24.86 14.84
CA VAL A 67 -13.15 -24.77 14.78
C VAL A 67 -12.62 -25.23 13.42
N ILE A 68 -13.16 -26.30 12.86
CA ILE A 68 -12.77 -26.79 11.53
C ILE A 68 -13.12 -25.75 10.47
N VAL A 69 -14.31 -25.17 10.49
CA VAL A 69 -14.72 -24.11 9.53
C VAL A 69 -13.82 -22.89 9.66
N ALA A 70 -13.51 -22.47 10.88
CA ALA A 70 -12.59 -21.35 11.11
C ALA A 70 -11.18 -21.66 10.59
N ALA A 71 -10.67 -22.87 10.83
CA ALA A 71 -9.37 -23.31 10.32
C ALA A 71 -9.33 -23.36 8.78
N LEU A 72 -10.38 -23.89 8.16
CA LEU A 72 -10.51 -23.91 6.70
C LEU A 72 -10.62 -22.49 6.10
N TYR A 73 -11.34 -21.60 6.78
CA TYR A 73 -11.42 -20.19 6.37
C TYR A 73 -10.08 -19.49 6.46
N VAL A 74 -9.35 -19.69 7.57
CA VAL A 74 -7.99 -19.14 7.74
C VAL A 74 -7.04 -19.73 6.68
N ALA A 75 -7.08 -21.04 6.47
CA ALA A 75 -6.30 -21.68 5.42
C ALA A 75 -6.64 -21.12 4.02
N TYR A 76 -7.91 -20.91 3.73
CA TYR A 76 -8.36 -20.31 2.47
C TYR A 76 -7.86 -18.86 2.28
N VAL A 77 -7.92 -18.05 3.34
CA VAL A 77 -7.46 -16.65 3.31
C VAL A 77 -5.93 -16.55 3.24
N LEU A 78 -5.22 -17.42 3.97
CA LEU A 78 -3.76 -17.47 4.01
C LEU A 78 -3.17 -18.38 2.92
N TRP A 79 -4.01 -19.08 2.15
CA TRP A 79 -3.52 -19.90 1.05
C TRP A 79 -2.67 -19.03 0.12
N PRO A 80 -1.38 -19.36 -0.08
CA PRO A 80 -0.55 -18.58 -0.97
C PRO A 80 -1.24 -18.56 -2.33
N ARG A 81 -1.69 -17.37 -2.76
CA ARG A 81 -2.23 -17.21 -4.09
C ARG A 81 -1.16 -17.70 -5.03
N TRP A 82 -1.50 -18.62 -5.90
CA TRP A 82 -0.58 -19.22 -6.87
C TRP A 82 0.28 -18.12 -7.48
N PRO A 83 1.62 -18.33 -7.57
CA PRO A 83 2.49 -17.34 -8.16
C PRO A 83 1.91 -17.00 -9.54
N GLU A 84 1.62 -15.72 -9.74
CA GLU A 84 1.12 -15.24 -11.04
C GLU A 84 2.11 -15.67 -12.11
N LYS A 85 1.58 -16.15 -13.24
CA LYS A 85 2.43 -16.48 -14.38
C LYS A 85 3.28 -15.26 -14.74
N PRO A 86 4.61 -15.41 -14.87
CA PRO A 86 5.46 -14.31 -15.24
C PRO A 86 5.00 -13.75 -16.59
N VAL A 87 4.86 -12.44 -16.67
CA VAL A 87 4.48 -11.76 -17.91
C VAL A 87 5.65 -11.83 -18.86
N PRO A 88 5.50 -12.36 -20.08
CA PRO A 88 6.58 -12.42 -21.06
C PRO A 88 7.00 -11.00 -21.47
N LEU A 89 8.31 -10.79 -21.69
CA LEU A 89 8.86 -9.48 -22.08
C LEU A 89 8.37 -9.00 -23.45
N ASN A 90 7.92 -9.90 -24.30
CA ASN A 90 7.35 -9.63 -25.62
C ASN A 90 5.82 -9.53 -25.63
N ALA A 91 5.18 -9.44 -24.47
CA ALA A 91 3.74 -9.24 -24.40
C ALA A 91 3.36 -7.91 -25.07
N PRO A 92 2.22 -7.87 -25.79
CA PRO A 92 1.76 -6.62 -26.38
C PRO A 92 1.51 -5.56 -25.31
N SER A 93 1.80 -4.30 -25.66
CA SER A 93 1.56 -3.18 -24.76
C SER A 93 0.07 -3.01 -24.47
N LEU A 94 -0.24 -2.59 -23.26
CA LEU A 94 -1.61 -2.35 -22.81
C LEU A 94 -1.97 -0.87 -22.98
N PRO A 95 -3.09 -0.54 -23.63
CA PRO A 95 -3.63 0.80 -23.63
C PRO A 95 -4.25 1.11 -22.26
N ILE A 96 -3.62 1.99 -21.51
CA ILE A 96 -4.06 2.42 -20.19
C ILE A 96 -4.37 3.91 -20.23
N VAL A 97 -5.53 4.29 -19.70
CA VAL A 97 -5.98 5.70 -19.65
C VAL A 97 -5.91 6.19 -18.22
N VAL A 98 -5.07 7.20 -17.97
CA VAL A 98 -5.00 7.88 -16.69
C VAL A 98 -5.42 9.34 -16.89
N SER A 99 -6.44 9.78 -16.17
CA SER A 99 -6.99 11.16 -16.27
C SER A 99 -7.28 11.63 -17.71
N GLY A 100 -7.78 10.72 -18.55
CA GLY A 100 -8.10 11.02 -19.94
C GLY A 100 -6.92 10.96 -20.92
N VAL A 101 -5.70 10.71 -20.43
CA VAL A 101 -4.49 10.55 -21.26
C VAL A 101 -4.23 9.08 -21.54
N ASN A 102 -4.03 8.73 -22.81
CA ASN A 102 -3.70 7.37 -23.23
C ASN A 102 -2.21 7.10 -23.12
N PHE A 103 -1.87 6.02 -22.44
CA PHE A 103 -0.50 5.49 -22.34
C PHE A 103 -0.44 4.09 -22.91
N ASN A 104 0.64 3.80 -23.63
CA ASN A 104 0.93 2.49 -24.20
C ASN A 104 2.00 1.80 -23.36
N ILE A 105 1.59 0.93 -22.42
CA ILE A 105 2.45 0.42 -21.35
C ILE A 105 2.77 -1.06 -21.55
N GLU A 106 4.06 -1.40 -21.51
CA GLU A 106 4.52 -2.79 -21.52
C GLU A 106 4.12 -3.49 -20.22
N PRO A 107 3.35 -4.62 -20.27
CA PRO A 107 2.86 -5.29 -19.07
C PRO A 107 3.97 -5.73 -18.10
N ALA A 108 5.16 -6.06 -18.64
CA ALA A 108 6.31 -6.46 -17.84
C ALA A 108 6.92 -5.29 -17.04
N ALA A 109 6.65 -4.02 -17.43
CA ALA A 109 7.06 -2.86 -16.68
C ALA A 109 6.16 -2.57 -15.48
N ILE A 110 4.91 -3.03 -15.50
CA ILE A 110 3.93 -2.78 -14.44
C ILE A 110 4.29 -3.58 -13.20
N ARG A 111 4.46 -2.89 -12.09
CA ARG A 111 4.92 -3.49 -10.83
C ARG A 111 3.82 -4.28 -10.14
N GLU A 112 2.64 -3.72 -10.07
CA GLU A 112 1.51 -4.30 -9.36
C GLU A 112 0.65 -5.11 -10.32
N ALA A 113 0.37 -6.37 -9.98
CA ALA A 113 -0.38 -7.27 -10.83
C ALA A 113 -1.80 -6.79 -11.12
N ILE A 114 -2.43 -6.14 -10.14
CA ILE A 114 -3.79 -5.59 -10.26
C ILE A 114 -3.88 -4.45 -11.30
N GLU A 115 -2.77 -3.78 -11.58
CA GLU A 115 -2.68 -2.69 -12.57
C GLU A 115 -2.45 -3.21 -14.00
N ARG A 116 -2.14 -4.50 -14.19
CA ARG A 116 -1.90 -5.14 -15.51
C ARG A 116 -3.19 -5.40 -16.28
N ARG A 117 -3.97 -4.37 -16.48
CA ARG A 117 -5.24 -4.42 -17.21
C ARG A 117 -5.39 -3.19 -18.11
N PRO A 118 -5.95 -3.32 -19.31
CA PRO A 118 -6.23 -2.19 -20.18
C PRO A 118 -7.38 -1.34 -19.62
N GLY A 119 -7.51 -0.11 -20.14
CA GLY A 119 -8.61 0.78 -19.84
C GLY A 119 -8.29 1.82 -18.77
N ARG A 120 -9.31 2.39 -18.14
CA ARG A 120 -9.18 3.50 -17.18
C ARG A 120 -8.60 3.01 -15.85
N GLN A 121 -7.60 3.75 -15.36
CA GLN A 121 -6.99 3.55 -14.06
C GLN A 121 -6.68 4.92 -13.43
N GLU A 122 -6.66 5.00 -12.12
CA GLU A 122 -6.31 6.22 -11.39
C GLU A 122 -4.78 6.37 -11.25
N ARG A 123 -4.09 5.22 -11.20
CA ARG A 123 -2.65 5.15 -11.01
C ARG A 123 -2.09 3.88 -11.64
N VAL A 124 -0.85 3.99 -12.12
CA VAL A 124 -0.03 2.84 -12.58
C VAL A 124 1.41 3.04 -12.13
N ASP A 125 1.98 2.02 -11.50
CA ASP A 125 3.35 2.01 -11.03
C ASP A 125 4.25 1.13 -11.90
N LEU A 126 5.28 1.72 -12.49
CA LEU A 126 6.18 1.10 -13.46
C LEU A 126 7.60 1.00 -12.92
N ALA A 127 8.38 0.05 -13.46
CA ALA A 127 9.81 -0.04 -13.23
C ALA A 127 10.53 -0.35 -14.53
N TYR A 128 11.67 0.32 -14.73
CA TYR A 128 12.56 0.11 -15.87
C TYR A 128 14.00 -0.07 -15.41
N LEU A 129 14.77 -0.85 -16.15
CA LEU A 129 16.20 -1.03 -15.91
C LEU A 129 16.98 0.16 -16.49
N TRP A 130 17.87 0.72 -15.70
CA TRP A 130 18.75 1.77 -16.15
C TRP A 130 20.12 1.18 -16.61
N PRO A 131 20.73 1.66 -17.69
CA PRO A 131 20.27 2.71 -18.61
C PRO A 131 19.44 2.20 -19.80
N SER A 132 19.14 0.91 -19.89
CA SER A 132 18.49 0.30 -21.06
C SER A 132 17.04 0.73 -21.27
N LEU A 133 16.36 1.20 -20.22
CA LEU A 133 14.94 1.50 -20.16
C LEU A 133 14.05 0.33 -20.60
N LYS A 134 14.54 -0.91 -20.46
CA LYS A 134 13.75 -2.12 -20.66
C LYS A 134 13.04 -2.50 -19.38
N PRO A 135 11.87 -3.15 -19.46
CA PRO A 135 11.23 -3.76 -18.29
C PRO A 135 12.17 -4.72 -17.59
N PRO A 136 12.12 -4.84 -16.26
CA PRO A 136 12.84 -5.90 -15.55
C PRO A 136 12.30 -7.27 -15.94
N ASP A 137 13.17 -8.23 -16.14
CA ASP A 137 12.77 -9.61 -16.45
C ASP A 137 12.07 -10.24 -15.23
N PRO A 138 10.81 -10.65 -15.36
CA PRO A 138 10.09 -11.32 -14.28
C PRO A 138 10.74 -12.65 -13.86
N ALA A 139 11.44 -13.33 -14.75
CA ALA A 139 12.13 -14.57 -14.43
C ALA A 139 13.32 -14.35 -13.46
N THR A 140 13.96 -13.20 -13.50
CA THR A 140 15.04 -12.85 -12.57
C THR A 140 14.57 -12.47 -11.16
N LYS A 141 13.26 -12.20 -10.96
CA LYS A 141 12.67 -12.01 -9.63
C LYS A 141 12.66 -13.29 -8.77
N ALA A 142 12.80 -14.44 -9.39
CA ALA A 142 12.67 -15.73 -8.72
C ALA A 142 13.95 -16.21 -8.00
N SER A 143 15.06 -15.52 -8.13
CA SER A 143 16.25 -15.83 -7.35
C SER A 143 16.06 -15.32 -5.92
N VAL A 144 15.46 -16.16 -5.08
CA VAL A 144 15.39 -15.95 -3.63
C VAL A 144 16.81 -15.71 -3.13
N GLY A 145 17.12 -14.47 -2.73
CA GLY A 145 18.40 -14.11 -2.13
C GLY A 145 19.26 -13.08 -2.88
N THR A 146 18.95 -12.73 -4.12
CA THR A 146 19.63 -11.61 -4.77
C THR A 146 18.81 -10.33 -4.56
N PRO A 147 19.26 -9.39 -3.72
CA PRO A 147 18.57 -8.12 -3.56
C PRO A 147 18.50 -7.42 -4.93
N VAL A 148 17.31 -7.03 -5.30
CA VAL A 148 17.14 -6.17 -6.48
C VAL A 148 17.83 -4.85 -6.17
N ASP A 149 18.91 -4.55 -6.88
CA ASP A 149 19.64 -3.30 -6.72
C ASP A 149 18.75 -2.11 -7.14
N PRO A 150 18.23 -1.33 -6.18
CA PRO A 150 17.37 -0.18 -6.49
C PRO A 150 18.14 0.90 -7.26
N ASN A 151 19.49 0.90 -7.16
CA ASN A 151 20.35 1.86 -7.84
C ASN A 151 20.46 1.63 -9.36
N LYS A 152 19.90 0.52 -9.85
CA LYS A 152 19.84 0.21 -11.29
C LYS A 152 18.44 0.32 -11.87
N ARG A 153 17.50 0.97 -11.17
CA ARG A 153 16.11 1.08 -11.61
C ARG A 153 15.61 2.50 -11.63
N LEU A 154 14.88 2.79 -12.69
CA LEU A 154 14.03 3.97 -12.80
C LEU A 154 12.60 3.54 -12.48
N PHE A 155 12.01 4.12 -11.46
CA PHE A 155 10.60 3.91 -11.15
C PHE A 155 9.78 5.05 -11.71
N VAL A 156 8.62 4.75 -12.24
CA VAL A 156 7.68 5.74 -12.79
C VAL A 156 6.31 5.50 -12.20
N THR A 157 5.73 6.54 -11.64
CA THR A 157 4.32 6.54 -11.24
C THR A 157 3.56 7.46 -12.18
N ILE A 158 2.52 6.95 -12.81
CA ILE A 158 1.55 7.74 -13.58
C ILE A 158 0.29 7.81 -12.75
N ALA A 159 -0.18 9.01 -12.41
CA ALA A 159 -1.36 9.21 -11.59
C ALA A 159 -2.20 10.40 -12.07
N SER A 160 -3.45 10.50 -11.61
CA SER A 160 -4.27 11.68 -11.87
C SER A 160 -3.64 12.92 -11.24
N GLY A 161 -3.52 13.99 -12.01
CA GLY A 161 -3.05 15.30 -11.60
C GLY A 161 -4.15 16.25 -11.13
N ASP A 162 -5.40 15.80 -11.07
CA ASP A 162 -6.56 16.66 -10.80
C ASP A 162 -6.55 17.30 -9.41
N THR A 163 -5.85 16.69 -8.46
CA THR A 163 -5.75 17.16 -7.06
C THR A 163 -4.43 17.83 -6.73
N THR A 164 -3.49 17.89 -7.67
CA THR A 164 -2.14 18.41 -7.44
C THR A 164 -1.85 19.63 -8.30
N LEU A 165 -1.14 20.62 -7.74
CA LEU A 165 -0.63 21.72 -8.53
C LEU A 165 0.49 21.23 -9.46
N PRO A 166 0.50 21.66 -10.73
CA PRO A 166 1.61 21.38 -11.64
C PRO A 166 2.95 21.79 -11.04
N ILE A 167 4.01 21.05 -11.40
CA ILE A 167 5.36 21.34 -10.89
C ILE A 167 5.80 22.77 -11.21
N ALA A 168 5.46 23.28 -12.39
CA ALA A 168 5.78 24.66 -12.80
C ALA A 168 5.16 25.71 -11.87
N GLU A 169 3.92 25.51 -11.45
CA GLU A 169 3.23 26.40 -10.50
C GLU A 169 3.82 26.28 -9.09
N ARG A 170 4.15 25.05 -8.65
CA ARG A 170 4.82 24.87 -7.36
C ARG A 170 6.19 25.55 -7.31
N VAL A 171 6.95 25.48 -8.38
CA VAL A 171 8.26 26.16 -8.50
C VAL A 171 8.11 27.68 -8.47
N ARG A 172 7.06 28.21 -9.07
CA ARG A 172 6.82 29.67 -9.12
C ARG A 172 6.25 30.22 -7.81
N GLU A 173 5.30 29.49 -7.19
CA GLU A 173 4.45 30.07 -6.15
C GLU A 173 4.71 29.49 -4.75
N ILE A 174 5.14 28.23 -4.68
CA ILE A 174 5.26 27.50 -3.40
C ILE A 174 6.72 27.40 -2.97
N TYR A 175 7.58 26.84 -3.80
CA TYR A 175 8.95 26.54 -3.42
C TYR A 175 9.78 27.75 -3.01
N PRO A 176 9.67 28.95 -3.66
CA PRO A 176 10.44 30.12 -3.25
C PRO A 176 10.25 30.50 -1.77
N ARG A 177 9.08 30.20 -1.21
CA ARG A 177 8.76 30.47 0.20
C ARG A 177 9.53 29.58 1.18
N TYR A 178 10.03 28.45 0.70
CA TYR A 178 10.66 27.41 1.53
C TYR A 178 12.14 27.19 1.21
N LEU A 179 12.62 27.68 0.07
CA LEU A 179 14.02 27.54 -0.32
C LEU A 179 14.93 28.51 0.44
N VAL A 180 16.18 28.09 0.64
CA VAL A 180 17.23 29.02 1.06
C VAL A 180 17.51 30.04 -0.04
N PRO A 181 17.84 31.32 0.28
CA PRO A 181 18.06 32.35 -0.74
C PRO A 181 19.21 32.00 -1.68
N GLU A 182 20.33 31.56 -1.15
CA GLU A 182 21.57 31.35 -1.89
C GLU A 182 21.56 30.00 -2.60
N PRO A 183 21.70 29.99 -3.94
CA PRO A 183 21.94 28.76 -4.68
C PRO A 183 23.37 28.27 -4.48
N SER A 184 23.58 26.98 -4.63
CA SER A 184 24.92 26.37 -4.65
C SER A 184 25.14 25.59 -5.95
N ALA A 185 26.39 25.35 -6.30
CA ALA A 185 26.74 24.54 -7.45
C ALA A 185 26.38 23.07 -7.21
N GLY A 186 25.63 22.48 -8.11
CA GLY A 186 25.31 21.08 -8.17
C GLY A 186 26.26 20.30 -9.10
N PRO A 187 26.05 18.97 -9.25
CA PRO A 187 26.81 18.15 -10.17
C PRO A 187 26.62 18.57 -11.63
N ASP A 188 27.69 18.55 -12.42
CA ASP A 188 27.71 18.78 -13.87
C ASP A 188 26.93 20.02 -14.34
N GLY A 189 27.15 21.15 -13.67
CA GLY A 189 26.53 22.44 -14.03
C GLY A 189 25.09 22.64 -13.58
N LEU A 190 24.51 21.73 -12.83
CA LEU A 190 23.22 21.92 -12.18
C LEU A 190 23.32 22.97 -11.08
N THR A 191 22.21 23.65 -10.82
CA THR A 191 22.02 24.52 -9.66
C THR A 191 21.27 23.76 -8.59
N LEU A 192 21.68 23.95 -7.34
CA LEU A 192 21.10 23.30 -6.17
C LEU A 192 20.61 24.35 -5.18
N ARG A 193 19.39 24.24 -4.69
CA ARG A 193 18.84 25.06 -3.62
C ARG A 193 18.22 24.17 -2.55
N GLY A 194 18.72 24.29 -1.33
CA GLY A 194 18.17 23.54 -0.18
C GLY A 194 16.82 24.08 0.25
N PHE A 195 15.94 23.20 0.71
CA PHE A 195 14.76 23.62 1.47
C PHE A 195 15.15 23.88 2.92
N ARG A 196 14.52 24.88 3.54
CA ARG A 196 14.78 25.28 4.94
C ARG A 196 14.21 24.24 5.90
N ASP A 197 14.85 24.10 7.05
CA ASP A 197 14.36 23.27 8.15
C ASP A 197 13.01 23.80 8.67
N GLY A 198 12.18 22.88 9.18
CA GLY A 198 10.82 23.20 9.64
C GLY A 198 9.81 23.40 8.51
N THR A 199 10.17 23.11 7.27
CA THR A 199 9.27 23.16 6.12
C THR A 199 8.78 21.77 5.72
N PRO A 200 7.70 21.63 4.93
CA PRO A 200 7.24 20.34 4.43
C PRO A 200 8.26 19.60 3.55
N TYR A 201 9.26 20.29 3.04
CA TYR A 201 10.32 19.79 2.16
C TYR A 201 11.70 19.77 2.84
N GLN A 202 11.75 19.93 4.16
CA GLN A 202 13.02 19.80 4.88
C GLN A 202 13.70 18.50 4.46
N ASP A 203 15.03 18.45 4.52
CA ASP A 203 15.82 17.31 4.09
C ASP A 203 15.87 17.05 2.57
N GLU A 204 15.24 17.90 1.77
CA GLU A 204 15.32 17.87 0.32
C GLU A 204 16.07 19.07 -0.25
N ASP A 205 16.62 18.88 -1.45
CA ASP A 205 17.18 19.91 -2.29
C ASP A 205 16.41 19.98 -3.61
N LEU A 206 16.14 21.19 -4.08
CA LEU A 206 15.69 21.42 -5.46
C LEU A 206 16.93 21.51 -6.34
N VAL A 207 17.00 20.64 -7.35
CA VAL A 207 18.12 20.53 -8.31
C VAL A 207 17.60 20.80 -9.70
N PHE A 208 18.18 21.74 -10.41
CA PHE A 208 17.65 22.16 -11.71
C PHE A 208 18.74 22.71 -12.64
N GLU A 209 18.47 22.68 -13.94
CA GLU A 209 19.25 23.37 -14.95
C GLU A 209 18.89 24.86 -14.91
N GLN A 210 19.85 25.73 -14.63
CA GLN A 210 19.57 27.16 -14.41
C GLN A 210 19.02 27.88 -15.65
N GLN A 211 19.49 27.50 -16.83
CA GLN A 211 19.09 28.13 -18.09
C GLN A 211 17.78 27.58 -18.64
N ALA A 212 17.43 26.35 -18.32
CA ALA A 212 16.25 25.65 -18.80
C ALA A 212 15.64 24.77 -17.69
N PRO A 213 15.06 25.37 -16.64
CA PRO A 213 14.49 24.59 -15.52
C PRO A 213 13.37 23.63 -15.97
N GLU A 214 12.70 23.90 -17.07
CA GLU A 214 11.69 23.03 -17.68
C GLU A 214 12.30 21.74 -18.27
N HIS A 215 13.57 21.79 -18.68
CA HIS A 215 14.29 20.63 -19.21
C HIS A 215 14.69 19.66 -18.11
N PHE A 216 15.27 20.16 -17.01
CA PHE A 216 15.62 19.33 -15.86
C PHE A 216 15.35 20.04 -14.54
N LEU A 217 14.40 19.50 -13.78
CA LEU A 217 14.10 19.91 -12.42
C LEU A 217 13.71 18.71 -11.60
N ALA A 218 14.40 18.46 -10.49
CA ALA A 218 14.13 17.37 -9.59
C ALA A 218 14.20 17.81 -8.11
N ARG A 219 13.39 17.23 -7.26
CA ARG A 219 13.56 17.28 -5.80
C ARG A 219 14.34 16.04 -5.37
N CYS A 220 15.38 16.23 -4.60
CA CYS A 220 16.26 15.14 -4.20
C CYS A 220 16.44 15.14 -2.68
N SER A 221 16.17 14.02 -2.02
CA SER A 221 16.44 13.86 -0.60
C SER A 221 17.95 13.93 -0.32
N ARG A 222 18.31 14.56 0.81
CA ARG A 222 19.69 14.64 1.26
C ARG A 222 20.20 13.27 1.72
N LYS A 223 21.50 13.08 1.73
CA LYS A 223 22.10 11.86 2.27
C LYS A 223 21.97 11.85 3.80
N GLY A 224 21.72 10.68 4.38
CA GLY A 224 21.64 10.51 5.84
C GLY A 224 20.24 10.70 6.45
N VAL A 225 19.22 11.03 5.64
CA VAL A 225 17.82 11.12 6.07
C VAL A 225 17.01 9.89 5.63
N ALA A 226 15.78 9.76 6.13
CA ALA A 226 14.84 8.74 5.65
C ALA A 226 14.63 8.91 4.13
N ASN A 227 14.65 7.80 3.37
CA ASN A 227 14.65 7.79 1.91
C ASN A 227 15.83 8.54 1.27
N SER A 228 16.98 8.55 1.94
CA SER A 228 18.17 9.27 1.47
C SER A 228 18.62 8.84 0.08
N GLY A 229 19.11 9.82 -0.69
CA GLY A 229 19.70 9.55 -1.99
C GLY A 229 18.72 9.27 -3.12
N ILE A 230 17.45 9.69 -3.01
CA ILE A 230 16.43 9.55 -4.07
C ILE A 230 16.08 10.92 -4.63
N CYS A 231 15.96 11.01 -5.95
CA CYS A 231 15.42 12.16 -6.67
C CYS A 231 14.04 11.85 -7.26
N LEU A 232 13.18 12.87 -7.29
CA LEU A 232 11.85 12.89 -7.90
C LEU A 232 11.84 13.95 -8.99
N LEU A 233 11.70 13.54 -10.24
CA LEU A 233 11.48 14.42 -11.39
C LEU A 233 10.04 14.25 -11.84
N GLU A 234 9.32 15.35 -11.97
CA GLU A 234 7.91 15.34 -12.32
C GLU A 234 7.68 15.93 -13.70
N ARG A 235 6.77 15.33 -14.45
CA ARG A 235 6.24 15.83 -15.73
C ARG A 235 4.73 15.73 -15.70
N ARG A 236 4.06 16.65 -16.39
CA ARG A 236 2.61 16.59 -16.61
C ARG A 236 2.30 16.47 -18.10
N ILE A 237 1.44 15.52 -18.45
CA ILE A 237 0.89 15.34 -19.80
C ILE A 237 -0.62 15.40 -19.68
N GLY A 238 -1.26 16.44 -20.25
CA GLY A 238 -2.66 16.70 -20.02
C GLY A 238 -2.97 16.79 -18.51
N ASN A 239 -3.87 15.95 -18.01
CA ASN A 239 -4.22 15.87 -16.60
C ASN A 239 -3.52 14.71 -15.86
N ALA A 240 -2.56 14.05 -16.48
CA ALA A 240 -1.79 13.00 -15.84
C ALA A 240 -0.43 13.48 -15.33
N ASP A 241 -0.11 13.22 -14.08
CA ASP A 241 1.19 13.46 -13.48
C ASP A 241 2.07 12.22 -13.58
N LEU A 242 3.28 12.40 -14.10
CA LEU A 242 4.30 11.37 -14.17
C LEU A 242 5.44 11.72 -13.22
N THR A 243 5.67 10.86 -12.23
CA THR A 243 6.76 11.02 -11.26
C THR A 243 7.84 9.97 -11.53
N PHE A 244 9.01 10.44 -11.92
CA PHE A 244 10.21 9.61 -12.13
C PHE A 244 11.05 9.62 -10.87
N ARG A 245 11.31 8.43 -10.33
CA ARG A 245 12.12 8.24 -9.12
C ARG A 245 13.40 7.51 -9.48
N PHE A 246 14.54 8.11 -9.13
CA PHE A 246 15.87 7.57 -9.42
C PHE A 246 16.88 7.94 -8.34
N PRO A 247 18.01 7.23 -8.25
CA PRO A 247 19.09 7.51 -7.30
C PRO A 247 19.72 8.90 -7.52
N ARG A 248 19.98 9.63 -6.45
CA ARG A 248 20.65 10.94 -6.49
C ARG A 248 22.03 10.88 -7.14
N ASP A 249 22.71 9.75 -7.04
CA ASP A 249 24.02 9.56 -7.64
C ASP A 249 24.03 9.64 -9.18
N TRP A 250 22.85 9.51 -9.82
CA TRP A 250 22.72 9.69 -11.27
C TRP A 250 22.77 11.16 -11.71
N LEU A 251 22.69 12.10 -10.79
CA LEU A 251 22.83 13.53 -11.10
C LEU A 251 24.20 13.87 -11.69
N LYS A 252 25.22 13.04 -11.50
CA LYS A 252 26.52 13.17 -12.16
C LYS A 252 26.44 13.04 -13.69
N ASP A 253 25.38 12.40 -14.17
CA ASP A 253 25.11 12.15 -15.61
C ASP A 253 23.66 12.57 -15.93
N TRP A 254 23.24 13.70 -15.35
CA TRP A 254 21.86 14.16 -15.40
C TRP A 254 21.32 14.36 -16.82
N LYS A 255 22.18 14.78 -17.77
CA LYS A 255 21.81 14.94 -19.19
C LYS A 255 21.36 13.62 -19.80
N ARG A 256 22.04 12.54 -19.44
CA ARG A 256 21.65 11.20 -19.87
C ARG A 256 20.34 10.75 -19.19
N VAL A 257 20.15 11.14 -17.93
CA VAL A 257 18.89 10.86 -17.22
C VAL A 257 17.73 11.61 -17.88
N ALA A 258 17.89 12.91 -18.18
CA ALA A 258 16.90 13.73 -18.89
C ALA A 258 16.53 13.09 -20.24
N ALA A 259 17.53 12.85 -21.09
CA ALA A 259 17.30 12.22 -22.40
C ALA A 259 16.66 10.83 -22.31
N GLY A 260 17.00 10.07 -21.27
CA GLY A 260 16.38 8.76 -21.01
C GLY A 260 14.90 8.90 -20.63
N ILE A 261 14.57 9.87 -19.80
CA ILE A 261 13.18 10.17 -19.40
C ILE A 261 12.38 10.62 -20.63
N ASP A 262 12.90 11.52 -21.44
CA ASP A 262 12.21 12.00 -22.65
C ASP A 262 11.96 10.86 -23.65
N LYS A 263 12.95 9.99 -23.84
CA LYS A 263 12.79 8.78 -24.67
C LYS A 263 11.70 7.84 -24.12
N LEU A 264 11.63 7.68 -22.80
CA LEU A 264 10.61 6.85 -22.17
C LEU A 264 9.23 7.49 -22.31
N LEU A 265 9.11 8.80 -22.14
CA LEU A 265 7.86 9.55 -22.34
C LEU A 265 7.33 9.37 -23.76
N ALA A 266 8.17 9.56 -24.77
CA ALA A 266 7.78 9.38 -26.18
C ALA A 266 7.31 7.94 -26.47
N ARG A 267 7.85 6.94 -25.78
CA ARG A 267 7.41 5.56 -25.91
C ARG A 267 6.09 5.28 -25.21
N LEU A 268 5.91 5.83 -23.99
CA LEU A 268 4.69 5.64 -23.19
C LEU A 268 3.49 6.42 -23.79
N HIS A 269 3.74 7.58 -24.37
CA HIS A 269 2.71 8.44 -24.97
C HIS A 269 3.13 8.84 -26.39
N PRO A 270 2.98 7.95 -27.38
CA PRO A 270 3.29 8.26 -28.75
C PRO A 270 2.27 9.28 -29.29
N GLY A 271 2.74 10.49 -29.60
CA GLY A 271 1.90 11.60 -30.08
C GLY A 271 1.97 12.86 -29.22
N SER A 272 2.91 12.94 -28.27
CA SER A 272 3.29 14.16 -27.54
C SER A 272 4.24 15.03 -28.36
#